data_801823333d1e5dcdefd3d18e33c6f527
#
_entry.id   801823333d1e5dcdefd3d18e33c6f527
#
_cell.length_a   1.000
_cell.length_b   1.000
_cell.length_c   1.000
_cell.angle_alpha   90.00
_cell.angle_beta   90.00
_cell.angle_gamma   90.00
#
_symmetry.space_group_name_H-M   'P 1'
#
loop_
_entity.id
_entity.type
_entity.pdbx_description
1 polymer ?
#
loop_
_entity_poly.entity_id
_entity_poly.type
_entity_poly.pdbx_seq_one_letter_code
_entity_poly.pdbx_strand_id
1 'polypeptide(L)'
;MRLLRASVFLAFLFTLAAHAEKPWPIRAVIVTTFETGNDTGDAPGEFQFWVEREHLDQVLPFPGGVHPLRTNKDHTMLGMVSGTTLVNATASMMALGLDPRFDLTHAYILINGIAGIDPHIGSIGSAAWARYVIGDVAREIDPREAPKDWPYGIFPTSAKQPNPPSIEDPVWHRSNLFTLNQSLVQWAYDQTRSLKLPDDPAVAAFRAEYTNFPAAQRPPFVLLGDTFASDYYWHGTIMTTYAEDWVKLWTHGKGVFATTEMEDSGFLNAIDRLDEMKRVDRNRVLVLRTGSNYSMERPGHDAVESVSAPYVGRNLALESAYLVGSTVVHNLVTNWSTTRDHIPGS
;
A
#
# COMPACT_ATOMS: atom_id res chain seq x y z
N MET A 1 16.67 -83.10 0.82
CA MET A 1 17.51 -81.98 0.43
C MET A 1 16.67 -81.07 -0.44
N ARG A 2 16.19 -79.96 0.16
CA ARG A 2 15.44 -78.84 -0.54
C ARG A 2 16.34 -77.66 -0.58
N LEU A 3 16.79 -77.23 -1.76
CA LEU A 3 17.56 -75.99 -2.00
C LEU A 3 16.62 -74.78 -2.01
N LEU A 4 16.80 -73.86 -1.07
CA LEU A 4 16.17 -72.56 -1.05
C LEU A 4 16.93 -71.66 -2.05
N ARG A 5 16.24 -71.20 -3.07
CA ARG A 5 16.76 -70.12 -3.95
C ARG A 5 16.34 -68.78 -3.33
N ALA A 6 17.29 -68.03 -2.84
CA ALA A 6 17.11 -66.64 -2.40
C ALA A 6 17.23 -65.73 -3.63
N SER A 7 16.11 -65.09 -4.02
CA SER A 7 16.10 -64.04 -5.04
C SER A 7 16.38 -62.70 -4.35
N VAL A 8 17.51 -62.08 -4.68
CA VAL A 8 17.87 -60.73 -4.27
C VAL A 8 17.18 -59.77 -5.23
N PHE A 9 16.18 -59.06 -4.74
CA PHE A 9 15.59 -57.91 -5.44
C PHE A 9 16.45 -56.66 -5.19
N LEU A 10 17.21 -56.22 -6.19
CA LEU A 10 17.96 -55.01 -6.19
C LEU A 10 17.00 -53.84 -6.57
N ALA A 11 16.48 -53.12 -5.58
CA ALA A 11 15.66 -51.95 -5.83
C ALA A 11 16.56 -50.75 -6.22
N PHE A 12 16.57 -50.40 -7.51
CA PHE A 12 17.16 -49.14 -7.96
C PHE A 12 16.25 -47.98 -7.54
N LEU A 13 16.63 -47.27 -6.46
CA LEU A 13 16.10 -45.95 -6.12
C LEU A 13 16.68 -44.94 -7.11
N PHE A 14 15.92 -44.64 -8.18
CA PHE A 14 16.16 -43.45 -8.96
C PHE A 14 15.76 -42.25 -8.13
N THR A 15 16.71 -41.57 -7.48
CA THR A 15 16.54 -40.20 -6.96
C THR A 15 16.47 -39.27 -8.15
N LEU A 16 15.26 -38.92 -8.58
CA LEU A 16 15.05 -37.76 -9.42
C LEU A 16 15.49 -36.55 -8.58
N ALA A 17 16.73 -36.09 -8.75
CA ALA A 17 17.13 -34.76 -8.35
C ALA A 17 16.31 -33.78 -9.20
N ALA A 18 15.18 -33.34 -8.69
CA ALA A 18 14.48 -32.19 -9.26
C ALA A 18 15.50 -31.03 -9.23
N HIS A 19 16.00 -30.64 -10.40
CA HIS A 19 16.72 -29.39 -10.51
C HIS A 19 15.72 -28.31 -10.16
N ALA A 20 15.79 -27.78 -8.94
CA ALA A 20 15.04 -26.59 -8.57
C ALA A 20 15.48 -25.48 -9.53
N GLU A 21 14.57 -24.98 -10.34
CA GLU A 21 14.84 -23.81 -11.16
C GLU A 21 15.35 -22.69 -10.28
N LYS A 22 16.35 -21.94 -10.76
CA LYS A 22 16.89 -20.80 -10.02
C LYS A 22 15.79 -19.74 -9.87
N PRO A 23 15.53 -19.20 -8.66
CA PRO A 23 14.54 -18.16 -8.48
C PRO A 23 14.79 -16.95 -9.39
N TRP A 24 13.72 -16.38 -9.92
CA TRP A 24 13.81 -15.20 -10.76
C TRP A 24 14.19 -13.98 -9.92
N PRO A 25 15.26 -13.24 -10.28
CA PRO A 25 15.67 -12.03 -9.56
C PRO A 25 14.77 -10.86 -9.95
N ILE A 26 13.73 -10.64 -9.19
CA ILE A 26 12.78 -9.55 -9.40
C ILE A 26 13.44 -8.21 -9.02
N ARG A 27 13.20 -7.17 -9.84
CA ARG A 27 13.70 -5.82 -9.57
C ARG A 27 12.65 -4.93 -8.93
N ALA A 28 11.40 -5.05 -9.37
CA ALA A 28 10.28 -4.31 -8.81
C ALA A 28 9.06 -5.22 -8.63
N VAL A 29 8.40 -5.08 -7.47
CA VAL A 29 7.10 -5.68 -7.17
C VAL A 29 6.09 -4.54 -7.06
N ILE A 30 5.04 -4.61 -7.88
CA ILE A 30 3.89 -3.71 -7.82
C ILE A 30 2.79 -4.41 -7.05
N VAL A 31 2.37 -3.80 -5.95
CA VAL A 31 1.32 -4.33 -5.09
C VAL A 31 0.13 -3.39 -5.17
N THR A 32 -1.00 -3.93 -5.62
CA THR A 32 -2.30 -3.25 -5.66
C THR A 32 -3.32 -4.05 -4.85
N THR A 33 -4.49 -3.48 -4.58
CA THR A 33 -5.44 -4.11 -3.68
C THR A 33 -6.65 -4.70 -4.38
N PHE A 34 -7.07 -4.11 -5.50
CA PHE A 34 -8.20 -4.62 -6.26
C PHE A 34 -8.04 -4.41 -7.77
N GLU A 35 -8.71 -5.25 -8.52
CA GLU A 35 -9.00 -5.04 -9.94
C GLU A 35 -10.50 -5.19 -10.18
N THR A 36 -11.02 -4.54 -11.21
CA THR A 36 -12.44 -4.57 -11.57
C THR A 36 -12.60 -5.36 -12.87
N GLY A 37 -13.16 -6.57 -12.77
CA GLY A 37 -13.35 -7.42 -13.95
C GLY A 37 -12.05 -8.13 -14.37
N ASN A 38 -11.56 -7.86 -15.58
CA ASN A 38 -10.33 -8.43 -16.10
C ASN A 38 -9.13 -7.53 -15.83
N ASP A 39 -7.93 -8.07 -15.91
CA ASP A 39 -6.68 -7.30 -15.79
C ASP A 39 -6.41 -6.39 -16.99
N THR A 40 -7.20 -6.49 -18.05
CA THR A 40 -7.02 -5.74 -19.31
C THR A 40 -8.35 -5.54 -20.03
N GLY A 41 -8.50 -4.41 -20.72
CA GLY A 41 -9.51 -4.20 -21.77
C GLY A 41 -10.92 -3.86 -21.28
N ASP A 42 -11.13 -3.61 -19.99
CA ASP A 42 -12.43 -3.16 -19.45
C ASP A 42 -12.27 -1.93 -18.53
N ALA A 43 -13.16 -1.74 -17.58
CA ALA A 43 -13.06 -0.60 -16.65
C ALA A 43 -11.96 -0.84 -15.62
N PRO A 44 -10.92 0.01 -15.53
CA PRO A 44 -9.76 -0.26 -14.70
C PRO A 44 -10.06 -0.25 -13.20
N GLY A 45 -9.43 -1.20 -12.48
CA GLY A 45 -9.10 -1.07 -11.07
C GLY A 45 -7.69 -0.51 -10.90
N GLU A 46 -7.02 -0.88 -9.82
CA GLU A 46 -5.66 -0.40 -9.54
C GLU A 46 -4.59 -1.10 -10.39
N PHE A 47 -4.88 -2.27 -10.94
CA PHE A 47 -3.90 -3.15 -11.57
C PHE A 47 -3.81 -3.03 -13.09
N GLN A 48 -4.94 -2.79 -13.78
CA GLN A 48 -5.02 -2.83 -15.23
C GLN A 48 -3.98 -1.94 -15.92
N PHE A 49 -3.77 -0.70 -15.48
CA PHE A 49 -2.78 0.18 -16.11
C PHE A 49 -1.35 -0.34 -15.98
N TRP A 50 -1.02 -1.02 -14.88
CA TRP A 50 0.26 -1.69 -14.71
C TRP A 50 0.41 -2.87 -15.67
N VAL A 51 -0.62 -3.70 -15.81
CA VAL A 51 -0.59 -4.85 -16.72
C VAL A 51 -0.41 -4.40 -18.17
N GLU A 52 -1.24 -3.45 -18.61
CA GLU A 52 -1.26 -3.02 -20.01
C GLU A 52 -0.02 -2.22 -20.41
N ARG A 53 0.42 -1.29 -19.57
CA ARG A 53 1.47 -0.34 -19.94
C ARG A 53 2.87 -0.82 -19.62
N GLU A 54 3.02 -1.74 -18.65
CA GLU A 54 4.31 -2.38 -18.32
C GLU A 54 4.45 -3.76 -18.97
N HIS A 55 3.51 -4.14 -19.83
CA HIS A 55 3.52 -5.45 -20.54
C HIS A 55 3.69 -6.61 -19.57
N LEU A 56 2.90 -6.64 -18.49
CA LEU A 56 2.87 -7.76 -17.56
C LEU A 56 2.01 -8.90 -18.15
N ASP A 57 2.38 -9.37 -19.34
CA ASP A 57 1.56 -10.25 -20.17
C ASP A 57 1.51 -11.70 -19.68
N GLN A 58 2.49 -12.12 -18.86
CA GLN A 58 2.56 -13.48 -18.35
C GLN A 58 1.75 -13.64 -17.08
N VAL A 59 0.81 -14.58 -17.11
CA VAL A 59 -0.05 -14.95 -15.96
C VAL A 59 0.59 -16.11 -15.23
N LEU A 60 0.77 -15.94 -13.91
CA LEU A 60 1.36 -16.96 -13.05
C LEU A 60 0.34 -17.42 -12.00
N PRO A 61 0.08 -18.73 -11.87
CA PRO A 61 -0.77 -19.22 -10.79
C PRO A 61 -0.24 -18.78 -9.42
N PHE A 62 -1.15 -18.31 -8.56
CA PHE A 62 -0.82 -17.86 -7.21
C PHE A 62 -1.86 -18.37 -6.21
N PRO A 63 -1.81 -19.67 -5.85
CA PRO A 63 -2.83 -20.27 -4.99
C PRO A 63 -2.83 -19.77 -3.53
N GLY A 64 -1.76 -19.11 -3.10
CA GLY A 64 -1.67 -18.45 -1.78
C GLY A 64 -2.26 -17.05 -1.72
N GLY A 65 -2.70 -16.49 -2.85
CA GLY A 65 -3.34 -15.19 -2.95
C GLY A 65 -4.75 -15.28 -3.52
N VAL A 66 -5.40 -14.13 -3.69
CA VAL A 66 -6.78 -14.03 -4.21
C VAL A 66 -6.83 -13.85 -5.73
N HIS A 67 -5.69 -13.59 -6.37
CA HIS A 67 -5.57 -13.25 -7.77
C HIS A 67 -4.26 -13.83 -8.36
N PRO A 68 -4.20 -14.26 -9.63
CA PRO A 68 -2.94 -14.64 -10.28
C PRO A 68 -1.94 -13.49 -10.28
N LEU A 69 -0.65 -13.82 -10.21
CA LEU A 69 0.41 -12.84 -10.43
C LEU A 69 0.58 -12.54 -11.91
N ARG A 70 1.12 -11.38 -12.22
CA ARG A 70 1.51 -10.97 -13.56
C ARG A 70 3.00 -10.63 -13.60
N THR A 71 3.68 -10.92 -14.70
CA THR A 71 5.07 -10.53 -14.91
C THR A 71 5.34 -10.16 -16.35
N ASN A 72 6.36 -9.34 -16.58
CA ASN A 72 6.84 -9.00 -17.90
C ASN A 72 7.71 -10.15 -18.47
N LYS A 73 8.04 -10.04 -19.76
CA LYS A 73 8.79 -11.07 -20.50
C LYS A 73 10.12 -11.45 -19.85
N ASP A 74 10.83 -10.47 -19.29
CA ASP A 74 12.17 -10.67 -18.74
C ASP A 74 12.16 -11.00 -17.23
N HIS A 75 10.99 -11.18 -16.64
CA HIS A 75 10.77 -11.50 -15.22
C HIS A 75 11.47 -10.50 -14.27
N THR A 76 11.51 -9.23 -14.67
CA THR A 76 12.12 -8.17 -13.85
C THR A 76 11.10 -7.39 -13.03
N MET A 77 9.85 -7.41 -13.44
CA MET A 77 8.73 -6.76 -12.77
C MET A 77 7.64 -7.78 -12.46
N LEU A 78 7.13 -7.75 -11.25
CA LEU A 78 6.08 -8.64 -10.77
C LEU A 78 4.92 -7.81 -10.25
N GLY A 79 3.70 -8.13 -10.69
CA GLY A 79 2.47 -7.48 -10.26
C GLY A 79 1.60 -8.41 -9.43
N MET A 80 1.02 -7.90 -8.35
CA MET A 80 0.12 -8.61 -7.45
C MET A 80 -1.11 -7.76 -7.12
N VAL A 81 -2.27 -8.40 -7.17
CA VAL A 81 -3.50 -7.91 -6.53
C VAL A 81 -3.70 -8.70 -5.24
N SER A 82 -3.69 -8.02 -4.11
CA SER A 82 -3.73 -8.66 -2.79
C SER A 82 -5.13 -9.06 -2.32
N GLY A 83 -6.16 -8.44 -2.85
CA GLY A 83 -7.47 -8.32 -2.20
C GLY A 83 -7.49 -7.16 -1.20
N THR A 84 -8.67 -6.62 -0.96
CA THR A 84 -8.89 -5.52 0.00
C THR A 84 -8.81 -6.02 1.45
N THR A 85 -8.58 -5.12 2.38
CA THR A 85 -8.47 -5.28 3.83
C THR A 85 -7.10 -5.77 4.34
N LEU A 86 -6.80 -5.45 5.60
CA LEU A 86 -5.55 -5.79 6.27
C LEU A 86 -5.24 -7.30 6.24
N VAL A 87 -6.27 -8.14 6.35
CA VAL A 87 -6.12 -9.60 6.38
C VAL A 87 -5.65 -10.12 5.02
N ASN A 88 -6.30 -9.69 3.94
CA ASN A 88 -5.91 -10.09 2.58
C ASN A 88 -4.54 -9.54 2.21
N ALA A 89 -4.26 -8.28 2.55
CA ALA A 89 -2.97 -7.65 2.33
C ALA A 89 -1.83 -8.44 2.99
N THR A 90 -1.99 -8.77 4.28
CA THR A 90 -1.01 -9.55 5.04
C THR A 90 -0.82 -10.96 4.46
N ALA A 91 -1.93 -11.67 4.20
CA ALA A 91 -1.87 -13.05 3.72
C ALA A 91 -1.22 -13.14 2.33
N SER A 92 -1.65 -12.29 1.39
CA SER A 92 -1.12 -12.28 0.02
C SER A 92 0.35 -11.87 -0.02
N MET A 93 0.76 -10.87 0.78
CA MET A 93 2.16 -10.44 0.84
C MET A 93 3.06 -11.51 1.46
N MET A 94 2.61 -12.19 2.53
CA MET A 94 3.33 -13.34 3.09
C MET A 94 3.47 -14.47 2.09
N ALA A 95 2.38 -14.81 1.37
CA ALA A 95 2.41 -15.84 0.35
C ALA A 95 3.40 -15.52 -0.78
N LEU A 96 3.41 -14.25 -1.25
CA LEU A 96 4.35 -13.80 -2.27
C LEU A 96 5.81 -13.86 -1.79
N GLY A 97 6.09 -13.33 -0.60
CA GLY A 97 7.45 -13.29 -0.06
C GLY A 97 8.04 -14.67 0.24
N LEU A 98 7.20 -15.67 0.47
CA LEU A 98 7.60 -17.07 0.70
C LEU A 98 7.63 -17.92 -0.60
N ASP A 99 7.15 -17.39 -1.70
CA ASP A 99 7.12 -18.14 -2.98
C ASP A 99 8.55 -18.42 -3.46
N PRO A 100 8.92 -19.71 -3.62
CA PRO A 100 10.27 -20.09 -4.00
C PRO A 100 10.65 -19.74 -5.46
N ARG A 101 9.67 -19.35 -6.27
CA ARG A 101 9.92 -18.95 -7.66
C ARG A 101 10.67 -17.62 -7.77
N PHE A 102 10.63 -16.78 -6.73
CA PHE A 102 11.12 -15.42 -6.79
C PHE A 102 12.24 -15.15 -5.79
N ASP A 103 13.26 -14.43 -6.24
CA ASP A 103 14.25 -13.76 -5.38
C ASP A 103 13.89 -12.29 -5.27
N LEU A 104 13.38 -11.92 -4.08
CA LEU A 104 12.94 -10.56 -3.76
C LEU A 104 13.93 -9.80 -2.87
N THR A 105 15.11 -10.35 -2.60
CA THR A 105 16.08 -9.80 -1.63
C THR A 105 16.57 -8.40 -1.97
N HIS A 106 16.57 -8.04 -3.25
CA HIS A 106 16.93 -6.71 -3.72
C HIS A 106 15.77 -5.95 -4.38
N ALA A 107 14.59 -6.58 -4.47
CA ALA A 107 13.44 -6.00 -5.15
C ALA A 107 12.95 -4.73 -4.43
N TYR A 108 12.61 -3.70 -5.19
CA TYR A 108 11.82 -2.60 -4.68
C TYR A 108 10.35 -3.00 -4.67
N ILE A 109 9.65 -2.70 -3.59
CA ILE A 109 8.24 -2.99 -3.43
C ILE A 109 7.48 -1.67 -3.43
N LEU A 110 6.64 -1.45 -4.43
CA LEU A 110 5.74 -0.31 -4.49
C LEU A 110 4.33 -0.77 -4.13
N ILE A 111 3.83 -0.35 -2.98
CA ILE A 111 2.42 -0.45 -2.61
C ILE A 111 1.73 0.76 -3.22
N ASN A 112 0.80 0.51 -4.16
CA ASN A 112 0.24 1.53 -5.03
C ASN A 112 -1.27 1.36 -5.17
N GLY A 113 -2.01 2.41 -4.86
CA GLY A 113 -3.46 2.36 -4.94
C GLY A 113 -4.14 3.70 -4.70
N ILE A 114 -5.48 3.66 -4.74
CA ILE A 114 -6.31 4.82 -4.42
C ILE A 114 -6.62 4.88 -2.92
N ALA A 115 -7.09 6.05 -2.46
CA ALA A 115 -7.40 6.29 -1.05
C ALA A 115 -8.40 7.44 -0.90
N GLY A 116 -9.00 7.58 0.29
CA GLY A 116 -9.58 8.83 0.73
C GLY A 116 -8.46 9.83 1.03
N ILE A 117 -8.60 11.09 0.59
CA ILE A 117 -7.61 12.14 0.84
C ILE A 117 -8.16 13.23 1.76
N ASP A 118 -7.33 13.72 2.67
CA ASP A 118 -7.67 14.84 3.54
C ASP A 118 -7.73 16.14 2.73
N PRO A 119 -8.91 16.83 2.70
CA PRO A 119 -9.05 18.09 1.97
C PRO A 119 -8.22 19.25 2.56
N HIS A 120 -7.74 19.14 3.80
CA HIS A 120 -6.86 20.16 4.39
C HIS A 120 -5.50 20.24 3.67
N ILE A 121 -5.01 19.14 3.10
CA ILE A 121 -3.66 19.10 2.53
C ILE A 121 -3.57 18.63 1.08
N GLY A 122 -4.60 17.98 0.56
CA GLY A 122 -4.61 17.41 -0.78
C GLY A 122 -5.91 17.62 -1.55
N SER A 123 -5.86 17.37 -2.84
CA SER A 123 -7.02 17.41 -3.74
C SER A 123 -7.26 16.04 -4.39
N ILE A 124 -8.51 15.78 -4.80
CA ILE A 124 -8.83 14.57 -5.57
C ILE A 124 -7.93 14.48 -6.81
N GLY A 125 -7.36 13.31 -7.06
CA GLY A 125 -6.36 13.04 -8.09
C GLY A 125 -4.91 13.30 -7.64
N SER A 126 -4.67 13.93 -6.48
CA SER A 126 -3.32 14.12 -5.94
C SER A 126 -2.72 12.81 -5.44
N ALA A 127 -1.39 12.70 -5.52
CA ALA A 127 -0.62 11.52 -5.18
C ALA A 127 0.28 11.80 -3.98
N ALA A 128 0.14 11.02 -2.91
CA ALA A 128 0.87 11.18 -1.66
C ALA A 128 1.89 10.04 -1.46
N TRP A 129 3.17 10.40 -1.34
CA TRP A 129 4.22 9.51 -0.87
C TRP A 129 4.24 9.49 0.65
N ALA A 130 4.03 8.31 1.23
CA ALA A 130 4.02 8.15 2.67
C ALA A 130 5.42 7.99 3.25
N ARG A 131 5.69 8.70 4.34
CA ARG A 131 6.89 8.51 5.19
C ARG A 131 6.57 7.59 6.36
N TYR A 132 5.31 7.63 6.78
CA TYR A 132 4.75 6.82 7.85
C TYR A 132 3.44 6.19 7.39
N VAL A 133 3.24 4.94 7.81
CA VAL A 133 1.95 4.26 7.75
C VAL A 133 1.50 4.00 9.18
N ILE A 134 0.28 4.40 9.50
CA ILE A 134 -0.27 4.26 10.84
C ILE A 134 -1.44 3.29 10.81
N GLY A 135 -1.41 2.29 11.68
CA GLY A 135 -2.48 1.31 11.84
C GLY A 135 -3.55 1.76 12.85
N ASP A 136 -4.60 0.98 12.96
CA ASP A 136 -5.81 1.27 13.76
C ASP A 136 -5.99 0.37 14.99
N VAL A 137 -4.93 -0.32 15.45
CA VAL A 137 -5.04 -1.14 16.65
C VAL A 137 -5.23 -0.26 17.88
N ALA A 138 -6.42 -0.28 18.44
CA ALA A 138 -6.87 0.64 19.46
C ALA A 138 -7.79 -0.02 20.49
N ARG A 139 -8.15 0.71 21.55
CA ARG A 139 -9.29 0.45 22.41
C ARG A 139 -10.40 1.42 22.07
N GLU A 140 -11.63 0.98 22.19
CA GLU A 140 -12.80 1.78 21.89
C GLU A 140 -13.77 1.81 23.07
N ILE A 141 -14.36 2.98 23.31
CA ILE A 141 -15.52 3.20 24.15
C ILE A 141 -16.57 3.96 23.34
N ASP A 142 -17.79 4.06 23.82
CA ASP A 142 -18.80 4.91 23.20
C ASP A 142 -18.32 6.38 23.17
N PRO A 143 -18.31 7.06 22.01
CA PRO A 143 -17.85 8.45 21.92
C PRO A 143 -18.59 9.42 22.86
N ARG A 144 -19.84 9.11 23.27
CA ARG A 144 -20.61 9.88 24.26
C ARG A 144 -20.02 9.84 25.68
N GLU A 145 -19.18 8.84 25.96
CA GLU A 145 -18.46 8.66 27.22
C GLU A 145 -17.03 9.20 27.15
N ALA A 146 -16.60 9.64 25.96
CA ALA A 146 -15.24 10.14 25.74
C ALA A 146 -15.05 11.54 26.38
N PRO A 147 -13.81 11.87 26.81
CA PRO A 147 -13.51 13.20 27.32
C PRO A 147 -13.55 14.24 26.19
N LYS A 148 -13.82 15.50 26.55
CA LYS A 148 -14.01 16.60 25.58
C LYS A 148 -12.75 16.91 24.74
N ASP A 149 -11.58 16.68 25.30
CA ASP A 149 -10.27 16.92 24.66
C ASP A 149 -9.82 15.75 23.76
N TRP A 150 -10.59 14.65 23.76
CA TRP A 150 -10.40 13.50 22.85
C TRP A 150 -11.76 12.82 22.56
N PRO A 151 -12.63 13.45 21.77
CA PRO A 151 -14.05 13.08 21.69
C PRO A 151 -14.35 11.87 20.80
N TYR A 152 -13.34 11.16 20.34
CA TYR A 152 -13.48 10.11 19.32
C TYR A 152 -13.88 8.75 19.88
N GLY A 153 -13.73 8.53 21.19
CA GLY A 153 -13.96 7.21 21.81
C GLY A 153 -12.89 6.16 21.53
N ILE A 154 -11.90 6.47 20.69
CA ILE A 154 -10.82 5.56 20.26
C ILE A 154 -9.49 6.06 20.84
N PHE A 155 -8.69 5.18 21.44
CA PHE A 155 -7.42 5.55 22.07
C PHE A 155 -6.43 4.38 22.12
N PRO A 156 -5.11 4.66 22.26
CA PRO A 156 -4.08 3.62 22.22
C PRO A 156 -4.29 2.52 23.26
N THR A 157 -4.02 1.28 22.85
CA THR A 157 -4.25 0.06 23.68
C THR A 157 -3.54 0.07 25.03
N SER A 158 -2.34 0.61 25.13
CA SER A 158 -1.55 0.68 26.36
C SER A 158 -1.71 1.99 27.13
N ALA A 159 -2.31 3.03 26.53
CA ALA A 159 -2.45 4.31 27.18
C ALA A 159 -3.42 4.27 28.36
N LYS A 160 -3.10 4.99 29.42
CA LYS A 160 -3.98 5.17 30.58
C LYS A 160 -5.04 6.24 30.39
N GLN A 161 -4.88 7.05 29.35
CA GLN A 161 -5.79 8.12 28.94
C GLN A 161 -5.85 8.19 27.42
N PRO A 162 -6.94 8.69 26.84
CA PRO A 162 -7.14 8.69 25.40
C PRO A 162 -6.07 9.48 24.62
N ASN A 163 -5.68 10.65 25.10
CA ASN A 163 -4.65 11.49 24.49
C ASN A 163 -3.40 11.55 25.39
N PRO A 164 -2.53 10.54 25.38
CA PRO A 164 -1.31 10.56 26.17
C PRO A 164 -0.28 11.53 25.57
N PRO A 165 0.63 12.10 26.39
CA PRO A 165 1.67 12.99 25.89
C PRO A 165 2.71 12.27 25.02
N SER A 166 2.83 10.95 25.15
CA SER A 166 3.64 10.08 24.32
C SER A 166 3.07 8.66 24.31
N ILE A 167 3.35 7.92 23.25
CA ILE A 167 3.08 6.47 23.17
C ILE A 167 4.43 5.76 23.28
N GLU A 168 4.63 5.09 24.41
CA GLU A 168 5.75 4.19 24.63
C GLU A 168 5.20 2.77 24.76
N ASP A 169 5.00 2.11 23.63
CA ASP A 169 4.38 0.79 23.58
C ASP A 169 5.13 -0.15 22.64
N PRO A 170 6.11 -0.90 23.15
CA PRO A 170 6.91 -1.80 22.33
C PRO A 170 6.10 -2.97 21.75
N VAL A 171 4.93 -3.30 22.32
CA VAL A 171 4.10 -4.41 21.87
C VAL A 171 3.24 -4.00 20.68
N TRP A 172 2.48 -2.90 20.82
CA TRP A 172 1.54 -2.43 19.81
C TRP A 172 2.16 -1.48 18.78
N HIS A 173 3.33 -0.95 19.08
CA HIS A 173 4.07 -0.07 18.18
C HIS A 173 4.33 -0.73 16.82
N ARG A 174 4.69 -2.01 16.82
CA ARG A 174 4.93 -2.80 15.61
C ARG A 174 3.68 -3.00 14.72
N SER A 175 2.49 -2.75 15.25
CA SER A 175 1.23 -2.89 14.51
C SER A 175 0.63 -1.54 14.11
N ASN A 176 1.10 -0.45 14.71
CA ASN A 176 0.50 0.87 14.53
C ASN A 176 1.44 1.93 13.95
N LEU A 177 2.75 1.75 13.97
CA LEU A 177 3.66 2.72 13.36
C LEU A 177 4.72 2.03 12.51
N PHE A 178 4.67 2.29 11.22
CA PHE A 178 5.66 1.85 10.25
C PHE A 178 6.37 3.07 9.68
N THR A 179 7.66 3.19 9.97
CA THR A 179 8.50 4.26 9.40
C THR A 179 9.18 3.72 8.15
N LEU A 180 8.90 4.29 6.99
CA LEU A 180 9.55 3.93 5.74
C LEU A 180 10.96 4.53 5.64
N ASN A 181 11.75 4.10 4.66
CA ASN A 181 13.05 4.69 4.39
C ASN A 181 12.89 6.13 3.91
N GLN A 182 13.12 7.09 4.81
CA GLN A 182 12.87 8.52 4.58
C GLN A 182 13.66 9.06 3.37
N SER A 183 14.87 8.56 3.15
CA SER A 183 15.73 8.98 2.04
C SER A 183 15.15 8.50 0.69
N LEU A 184 14.72 7.24 0.63
CA LEU A 184 14.08 6.69 -0.57
C LEU A 184 12.75 7.39 -0.88
N VAL A 185 11.92 7.64 0.14
CA VAL A 185 10.65 8.39 -0.01
C VAL A 185 10.90 9.81 -0.50
N GLN A 186 11.88 10.52 0.08
CA GLN A 186 12.25 11.86 -0.36
C GLN A 186 12.74 11.85 -1.81
N TRP A 187 13.56 10.89 -2.18
CA TRP A 187 14.02 10.71 -3.55
C TRP A 187 12.84 10.48 -4.52
N ALA A 188 11.90 9.60 -4.18
CA ALA A 188 10.72 9.32 -5.01
C ALA A 188 9.86 10.59 -5.18
N TYR A 189 9.65 11.35 -4.11
CA TYR A 189 8.97 12.64 -4.17
C TYR A 189 9.69 13.63 -5.09
N ASP A 190 11.02 13.78 -4.96
CA ASP A 190 11.81 14.71 -5.78
C ASP A 190 11.79 14.33 -7.28
N GLN A 191 11.70 13.03 -7.62
CA GLN A 191 11.52 12.56 -9.00
C GLN A 191 10.15 12.92 -9.59
N THR A 192 9.13 13.10 -8.74
CA THR A 192 7.73 13.15 -9.19
C THR A 192 6.99 14.45 -8.87
N ARG A 193 7.48 15.28 -7.94
CA ARG A 193 6.80 16.50 -7.46
C ARG A 193 6.49 17.54 -8.53
N SER A 194 7.16 17.50 -9.69
CA SER A 194 6.94 18.41 -10.82
C SER A 194 6.06 17.80 -11.92
N LEU A 195 5.60 16.57 -11.76
CA LEU A 195 4.71 15.93 -12.73
C LEU A 195 3.39 16.69 -12.80
N LYS A 196 2.93 16.91 -14.02
CA LYS A 196 1.58 17.42 -14.27
C LYS A 196 0.64 16.22 -14.27
N LEU A 197 -0.16 16.11 -13.20
CA LEU A 197 -1.15 15.05 -13.08
C LEU A 197 -2.38 15.33 -13.96
N PRO A 198 -3.11 14.29 -14.39
CA PRO A 198 -4.36 14.44 -15.12
C PRO A 198 -5.40 15.17 -14.27
N ASP A 199 -6.27 15.92 -14.94
CA ASP A 199 -7.39 16.60 -14.32
C ASP A 199 -8.63 16.49 -15.20
N ASP A 200 -9.80 16.60 -14.59
CA ASP A 200 -11.10 16.51 -15.25
C ASP A 200 -12.00 17.69 -14.85
N PRO A 201 -12.70 18.35 -15.79
CA PRO A 201 -13.56 19.50 -15.48
C PRO A 201 -14.67 19.20 -14.47
N ALA A 202 -15.26 18.00 -14.50
CA ALA A 202 -16.32 17.63 -13.53
C ALA A 202 -15.74 17.44 -12.13
N VAL A 203 -14.55 16.82 -12.02
CA VAL A 203 -13.83 16.69 -10.75
C VAL A 203 -13.37 18.05 -10.24
N ALA A 204 -12.91 18.94 -11.13
CA ALA A 204 -12.54 20.30 -10.76
C ALA A 204 -13.74 21.10 -10.22
N ALA A 205 -14.92 20.95 -10.82
CA ALA A 205 -16.16 21.55 -10.32
C ALA A 205 -16.53 21.02 -8.92
N PHE A 206 -16.40 19.70 -8.70
CA PHE A 206 -16.63 19.11 -7.38
C PHE A 206 -15.62 19.60 -6.33
N ARG A 207 -14.33 19.69 -6.66
CA ARG A 207 -13.31 20.26 -5.77
C ARG A 207 -13.61 21.69 -5.36
N ALA A 208 -14.18 22.50 -6.25
CA ALA A 208 -14.54 23.90 -5.97
C ALA A 208 -15.60 24.05 -4.87
N GLU A 209 -16.38 23.01 -4.60
CA GLU A 209 -17.39 23.00 -3.52
C GLU A 209 -16.75 22.92 -2.11
N TYR A 210 -15.48 22.51 -2.01
CA TYR A 210 -14.72 22.49 -0.75
C TYR A 210 -14.17 23.89 -0.41
N THR A 211 -15.06 24.88 -0.27
CA THR A 211 -14.76 26.31 -0.21
C THR A 211 -13.82 26.71 0.93
N ASN A 212 -13.80 25.97 2.05
CA ASN A 212 -12.95 26.25 3.20
C ASN A 212 -11.59 25.53 3.16
N PHE A 213 -11.29 24.81 2.07
CA PHE A 213 -10.12 23.94 1.95
C PHE A 213 -9.27 24.34 0.74
N PRO A 214 -8.33 25.29 0.88
CA PRO A 214 -7.53 25.76 -0.26
C PRO A 214 -6.73 24.66 -0.97
N ALA A 215 -6.25 23.65 -0.24
CA ALA A 215 -5.54 22.52 -0.84
C ALA A 215 -6.45 21.64 -1.69
N ALA A 216 -7.68 21.39 -1.23
CA ALA A 216 -8.68 20.60 -1.95
C ALA A 216 -9.06 21.22 -3.29
N GLN A 217 -9.10 22.55 -3.39
CA GLN A 217 -9.48 23.29 -4.61
C GLN A 217 -8.40 23.30 -5.70
N ARG A 218 -7.16 22.90 -5.38
CA ARG A 218 -6.06 22.88 -6.34
C ARG A 218 -6.25 21.82 -7.41
N PRO A 219 -5.70 21.99 -8.63
CA PRO A 219 -5.46 20.86 -9.52
C PRO A 219 -4.66 19.76 -8.82
N PRO A 220 -4.76 18.49 -9.26
CA PRO A 220 -3.99 17.40 -8.70
C PRO A 220 -2.49 17.65 -8.68
N PHE A 221 -1.82 17.24 -7.62
CA PHE A 221 -0.37 17.43 -7.42
C PHE A 221 0.23 16.29 -6.60
N VAL A 222 1.57 16.15 -6.65
CA VAL A 222 2.30 15.19 -5.83
C VAL A 222 2.71 15.84 -4.51
N LEU A 223 2.54 15.13 -3.40
CA LEU A 223 2.87 15.61 -2.06
C LEU A 223 3.57 14.53 -1.23
N LEU A 224 4.22 14.97 -0.13
CA LEU A 224 4.57 14.10 0.99
C LEU A 224 3.41 14.13 1.97
N GLY A 225 2.91 12.93 2.34
CA GLY A 225 1.79 12.83 3.25
C GLY A 225 1.58 11.40 3.69
N ASP A 226 1.29 11.22 4.98
CA ASP A 226 1.27 9.92 5.62
C ASP A 226 -0.13 9.29 5.56
N THR A 227 -0.20 7.95 5.62
CA THR A 227 -1.46 7.22 5.49
C THR A 227 -1.90 6.60 6.80
N PHE A 228 -3.21 6.58 7.01
CA PHE A 228 -3.87 5.87 8.10
C PHE A 228 -4.61 4.65 7.53
N ALA A 229 -4.09 3.46 7.85
CA ALA A 229 -4.62 2.18 7.44
C ALA A 229 -5.63 1.66 8.46
N SER A 230 -6.86 1.41 8.03
CA SER A 230 -7.95 0.92 8.89
C SER A 230 -8.70 -0.23 8.21
N ASP A 231 -9.04 -1.27 8.95
CA ASP A 231 -9.77 -2.44 8.40
C ASP A 231 -11.26 -2.17 8.14
N TYR A 232 -11.71 -0.96 8.44
CA TYR A 232 -13.07 -0.50 8.12
C TYR A 232 -13.03 0.84 7.38
N TYR A 233 -13.99 1.00 6.46
CA TYR A 233 -14.18 2.27 5.75
C TYR A 233 -14.83 3.28 6.70
N TRP A 234 -14.20 4.42 6.87
CA TRP A 234 -14.71 5.54 7.67
C TRP A 234 -14.75 6.84 6.85
N HIS A 235 -15.57 7.78 7.28
CA HIS A 235 -15.75 9.06 6.61
C HIS A 235 -16.31 10.09 7.57
N GLY A 236 -16.03 11.36 7.31
CA GLY A 236 -16.62 12.49 8.03
C GLY A 236 -15.61 13.39 8.72
N THR A 237 -16.03 14.63 8.99
CA THR A 237 -15.17 15.67 9.59
C THR A 237 -14.56 15.22 10.92
N ILE A 238 -15.38 14.60 11.81
CA ILE A 238 -14.89 14.15 13.13
C ILE A 238 -13.85 13.03 12.95
N MET A 239 -14.09 12.08 12.04
CA MET A 239 -13.15 10.99 11.78
C MET A 239 -11.89 11.47 11.07
N THR A 240 -11.98 12.47 10.20
CA THR A 240 -10.79 13.10 9.59
C THR A 240 -9.93 13.78 10.66
N THR A 241 -10.55 14.54 11.58
CA THR A 241 -9.82 15.15 12.70
C THR A 241 -9.20 14.10 13.64
N TYR A 242 -9.92 12.99 13.88
CA TYR A 242 -9.36 11.85 14.59
C TYR A 242 -8.12 11.29 13.90
N ALA A 243 -8.17 11.09 12.59
CA ALA A 243 -7.04 10.55 11.83
C ALA A 243 -5.82 11.50 11.87
N GLU A 244 -6.04 12.82 11.75
CA GLU A 244 -4.99 13.84 11.93
C GLU A 244 -4.33 13.75 13.32
N ASP A 245 -5.14 13.67 14.37
CA ASP A 245 -4.65 13.57 15.74
C ASP A 245 -3.98 12.22 16.00
N TRP A 246 -4.52 11.12 15.46
CA TRP A 246 -3.95 9.80 15.59
C TRP A 246 -2.58 9.68 14.92
N VAL A 247 -2.44 10.22 13.70
CA VAL A 247 -1.14 10.28 13.00
C VAL A 247 -0.14 11.12 13.77
N LYS A 248 -0.53 12.29 14.26
CA LYS A 248 0.33 13.15 15.11
C LYS A 248 0.78 12.42 16.38
N LEU A 249 -0.15 11.72 17.03
CA LEU A 249 0.11 11.00 18.28
C LEU A 249 1.17 9.89 18.07
N TRP A 250 0.96 9.01 17.09
CA TRP A 250 1.88 7.90 16.82
C TRP A 250 3.23 8.33 16.28
N THR A 251 3.29 9.40 15.51
CA THR A 251 4.52 9.92 14.91
C THR A 251 5.23 10.95 15.77
N HIS A 252 4.75 11.22 16.98
CA HIS A 252 5.26 12.29 17.85
C HIS A 252 5.29 13.66 17.15
N GLY A 253 4.24 13.97 16.41
CA GLY A 253 4.07 15.21 15.67
C GLY A 253 4.87 15.35 14.37
N LYS A 254 5.57 14.30 13.92
CA LYS A 254 6.37 14.32 12.69
C LYS A 254 5.58 13.99 11.44
N GLY A 255 4.52 13.18 11.57
CA GLY A 255 3.65 12.79 10.48
C GLY A 255 2.58 13.82 10.16
N VAL A 256 2.10 13.80 8.93
CA VAL A 256 0.99 14.60 8.43
C VAL A 256 0.00 13.66 7.77
N PHE A 257 -1.19 13.51 8.37
CA PHE A 257 -2.24 12.71 7.78
C PHE A 257 -2.59 13.26 6.40
N ALA A 258 -2.57 12.41 5.39
CA ALA A 258 -2.91 12.74 4.02
C ALA A 258 -3.95 11.82 3.43
N THR A 259 -3.80 10.51 3.65
CA THR A 259 -4.64 9.50 3.01
C THR A 259 -5.10 8.44 3.99
N THR A 260 -6.23 7.82 3.69
CA THR A 260 -6.75 6.66 4.42
C THR A 260 -7.13 5.56 3.44
N GLU A 261 -6.79 4.35 3.79
CA GLU A 261 -7.00 3.12 3.02
C GLU A 261 -7.14 1.92 3.96
N MET A 262 -7.25 0.70 3.43
CA MET A 262 -7.64 -0.46 4.23
C MET A 262 -6.59 -1.60 4.22
N GLU A 263 -5.33 -1.35 3.82
CA GLU A 263 -4.38 -2.44 3.54
C GLU A 263 -2.94 -2.22 4.04
N ASP A 264 -2.43 -0.98 4.04
CA ASP A 264 -0.99 -0.72 4.09
C ASP A 264 -0.29 -1.24 5.35
N SER A 265 -0.92 -1.13 6.51
CA SER A 265 -0.37 -1.68 7.75
C SER A 265 -0.30 -3.22 7.72
N GLY A 266 -1.21 -3.86 6.98
CA GLY A 266 -1.19 -5.30 6.74
C GLY A 266 0.00 -5.73 5.86
N PHE A 267 0.24 -5.01 4.77
CA PHE A 267 1.43 -5.24 3.93
C PHE A 267 2.72 -5.08 4.72
N LEU A 268 2.85 -3.98 5.46
CA LEU A 268 4.08 -3.69 6.20
C LEU A 268 4.33 -4.66 7.36
N ASN A 269 3.27 -5.17 8.01
CA ASN A 269 3.38 -6.26 8.96
C ASN A 269 3.96 -7.54 8.34
N ALA A 270 3.54 -7.88 7.13
CA ALA A 270 4.09 -9.02 6.40
C ALA A 270 5.55 -8.76 5.98
N ILE A 271 5.83 -7.58 5.44
CA ILE A 271 7.17 -7.18 4.99
C ILE A 271 8.18 -7.18 6.13
N ASP A 272 7.83 -6.70 7.32
CA ASP A 272 8.73 -6.73 8.48
C ASP A 272 9.13 -8.17 8.84
N ARG A 273 8.18 -9.14 8.80
CA ARG A 273 8.49 -10.56 9.02
C ARG A 273 9.35 -11.16 7.91
N LEU A 274 9.06 -10.81 6.66
CA LEU A 274 9.82 -11.28 5.51
C LEU A 274 11.23 -10.70 5.50
N ASP A 275 11.44 -9.49 5.98
CA ASP A 275 12.77 -8.90 6.17
C ASP A 275 13.57 -9.63 7.27
N GLU A 276 12.94 -9.94 8.41
CA GLU A 276 13.55 -10.77 9.46
C GLU A 276 13.97 -12.15 8.91
N MET A 277 13.19 -12.71 7.97
CA MET A 277 13.47 -13.96 7.26
C MET A 277 14.46 -13.81 6.10
N LYS A 278 14.94 -12.59 5.80
CA LYS A 278 15.84 -12.28 4.68
C LYS A 278 15.24 -12.61 3.31
N ARG A 279 13.93 -12.49 3.17
CA ARG A 279 13.20 -12.70 1.91
C ARG A 279 13.06 -11.41 1.10
N VAL A 280 13.00 -10.26 1.79
CA VAL A 280 12.91 -8.91 1.23
C VAL A 280 13.87 -7.98 1.98
N ASP A 281 14.04 -6.75 1.49
CA ASP A 281 14.68 -5.65 2.22
C ASP A 281 13.65 -4.56 2.49
N ARG A 282 13.29 -4.39 3.76
CA ARG A 282 12.32 -3.39 4.22
C ARG A 282 12.67 -1.96 3.81
N ASN A 283 13.96 -1.66 3.63
CA ASN A 283 14.41 -0.32 3.21
C ASN A 283 14.12 -0.01 1.74
N ARG A 284 13.61 -0.98 0.96
CA ARG A 284 13.26 -0.84 -0.46
C ARG A 284 11.75 -0.74 -0.70
N VAL A 285 11.00 -0.39 0.33
CA VAL A 285 9.54 -0.28 0.27
C VAL A 285 9.13 1.18 0.11
N LEU A 286 8.19 1.41 -0.81
CA LEU A 286 7.53 2.68 -1.06
C LEU A 286 6.01 2.49 -0.97
N VAL A 287 5.32 3.49 -0.42
CA VAL A 287 3.86 3.55 -0.37
C VAL A 287 3.41 4.82 -1.07
N LEU A 288 2.55 4.65 -2.08
CA LEU A 288 1.95 5.73 -2.86
C LEU A 288 0.45 5.56 -2.88
N ARG A 289 -0.27 6.52 -2.30
CA ARG A 289 -1.74 6.55 -2.33
C ARG A 289 -2.25 7.79 -3.04
N THR A 290 -3.33 7.66 -3.82
CA THR A 290 -3.89 8.74 -4.63
C THR A 290 -5.35 8.99 -4.28
N GLY A 291 -5.72 10.27 -4.13
CA GLY A 291 -7.04 10.67 -3.68
C GLY A 291 -8.14 10.37 -4.67
N SER A 292 -9.01 9.40 -4.39
CA SER A 292 -10.20 9.09 -5.19
C SER A 292 -11.46 9.81 -4.71
N ASN A 293 -11.50 10.14 -3.45
CA ASN A 293 -12.56 10.87 -2.74
C ASN A 293 -11.94 11.64 -1.58
N TYR A 294 -12.66 12.59 -1.00
CA TYR A 294 -12.22 13.20 0.25
C TYR A 294 -12.59 12.32 1.45
N SER A 295 -11.82 12.45 2.53
CA SER A 295 -12.06 11.73 3.78
C SER A 295 -13.24 12.26 4.59
N MET A 296 -13.79 13.42 4.21
CA MET A 296 -14.94 14.04 4.85
C MET A 296 -15.87 14.74 3.86
N GLU A 297 -17.03 15.10 4.33
CA GLU A 297 -18.07 15.81 3.58
C GLU A 297 -17.65 17.25 3.21
N ARG A 298 -18.21 17.74 2.12
CA ARG A 298 -18.11 19.14 1.70
C ARG A 298 -18.89 20.08 2.65
N PRO A 299 -18.53 21.35 2.75
CA PRO A 299 -19.23 22.31 3.61
C PRO A 299 -20.75 22.37 3.32
N GLY A 300 -21.57 22.30 4.35
CA GLY A 300 -23.03 22.36 4.26
C GLY A 300 -23.72 21.03 3.94
N HIS A 301 -22.97 19.94 3.83
CA HIS A 301 -23.50 18.59 3.64
C HIS A 301 -23.21 17.73 4.88
N ASP A 302 -23.92 16.61 5.00
CA ASP A 302 -23.68 15.67 6.10
C ASP A 302 -22.84 14.45 5.67
N ALA A 303 -22.22 13.81 6.68
CA ALA A 303 -21.35 12.69 6.45
C ALA A 303 -22.07 11.45 5.86
N VAL A 304 -23.37 11.26 6.15
CA VAL A 304 -24.16 10.12 5.65
C VAL A 304 -24.40 10.26 4.15
N GLU A 305 -24.76 11.46 3.70
CA GLU A 305 -24.88 11.76 2.26
C GLU A 305 -23.53 11.51 1.56
N SER A 306 -22.47 12.07 2.13
CA SER A 306 -21.13 12.05 1.52
C SER A 306 -20.52 10.64 1.46
N VAL A 307 -20.65 9.83 2.52
CA VAL A 307 -20.13 8.45 2.55
C VAL A 307 -20.80 7.54 1.53
N SER A 308 -22.05 7.86 1.18
CA SER A 308 -22.85 7.08 0.22
C SER A 308 -22.68 7.54 -1.23
N ALA A 309 -21.98 8.66 -1.46
CA ALA A 309 -21.80 9.23 -2.79
C ALA A 309 -20.77 8.42 -3.62
N PRO A 310 -20.96 8.36 -4.96
CA PRO A 310 -19.95 7.77 -5.84
C PRO A 310 -18.62 8.52 -5.78
N TYR A 311 -17.51 7.80 -5.94
CA TYR A 311 -16.16 8.38 -5.98
C TYR A 311 -15.93 9.11 -7.32
N VAL A 312 -16.16 10.42 -7.34
CA VAL A 312 -16.03 11.24 -8.56
C VAL A 312 -14.60 11.25 -9.12
N GLY A 313 -13.60 11.04 -8.26
CA GLY A 313 -12.18 11.07 -8.64
C GLY A 313 -11.55 9.71 -8.92
N ARG A 314 -12.31 8.60 -8.91
CA ARG A 314 -11.76 7.25 -9.04
C ARG A 314 -10.82 7.10 -10.24
N ASN A 315 -11.25 7.48 -11.42
CA ASN A 315 -10.45 7.31 -12.64
C ASN A 315 -9.21 8.21 -12.65
N LEU A 316 -9.31 9.45 -12.15
CA LEU A 316 -8.15 10.34 -12.00
C LEU A 316 -7.14 9.77 -11.00
N ALA A 317 -7.60 9.23 -9.91
CA ALA A 317 -6.73 8.64 -8.90
C ALA A 317 -5.99 7.42 -9.45
N LEU A 318 -6.65 6.52 -10.17
CA LEU A 318 -6.04 5.36 -10.82
C LEU A 318 -4.96 5.79 -11.83
N GLU A 319 -5.24 6.78 -12.67
CA GLU A 319 -4.28 7.30 -13.66
C GLU A 319 -3.09 7.98 -12.97
N SER A 320 -3.32 8.77 -11.93
CA SER A 320 -2.25 9.41 -11.13
C SER A 320 -1.39 8.38 -10.40
N ALA A 321 -2.00 7.32 -9.85
CA ALA A 321 -1.29 6.24 -9.16
C ALA A 321 -0.31 5.56 -10.10
N TYR A 322 -0.77 5.22 -11.32
CA TYR A 322 0.11 4.66 -12.33
C TYR A 322 1.20 5.66 -12.76
N LEU A 323 0.83 6.88 -13.15
CA LEU A 323 1.77 7.87 -13.67
C LEU A 323 2.91 8.18 -12.69
N VAL A 324 2.58 8.43 -11.44
CA VAL A 324 3.55 8.77 -10.40
C VAL A 324 4.37 7.53 -10.01
N GLY A 325 3.71 6.39 -9.81
CA GLY A 325 4.37 5.15 -9.44
C GLY A 325 5.31 4.63 -10.52
N SER A 326 4.87 4.59 -11.78
CA SER A 326 5.69 4.11 -12.90
C SER A 326 6.92 4.97 -13.16
N THR A 327 6.83 6.29 -12.95
CA THR A 327 8.00 7.19 -13.05
C THR A 327 9.12 6.75 -12.12
N VAL A 328 8.79 6.39 -10.88
CA VAL A 328 9.76 5.91 -9.88
C VAL A 328 10.26 4.51 -10.23
N VAL A 329 9.35 3.58 -10.55
CA VAL A 329 9.69 2.19 -10.88
C VAL A 329 10.60 2.13 -12.11
N HIS A 330 10.31 2.88 -13.17
CA HIS A 330 11.15 2.94 -14.36
C HIS A 330 12.56 3.41 -14.02
N ASN A 331 12.69 4.44 -13.18
CA ASN A 331 14.00 4.93 -12.76
C ASN A 331 14.79 3.85 -12.00
N LEU A 332 14.14 3.17 -11.06
CA LEU A 332 14.76 2.09 -10.28
C LEU A 332 15.20 0.91 -11.15
N VAL A 333 14.34 0.46 -12.07
CA VAL A 333 14.59 -0.71 -12.92
C VAL A 333 15.62 -0.40 -14.02
N THR A 334 15.56 0.78 -14.64
CA THR A 334 16.48 1.19 -15.69
C THR A 334 17.91 1.37 -15.14
N ASN A 335 18.03 1.93 -13.95
CA ASN A 335 19.34 2.14 -13.29
C ASN A 335 19.75 0.95 -12.40
N TRP A 336 19.24 -0.25 -12.69
CA TRP A 336 19.40 -1.43 -11.83
C TRP A 336 20.84 -1.77 -11.46
N SER A 337 21.79 -1.52 -12.34
CA SER A 337 23.21 -1.72 -12.03
C SER A 337 23.71 -0.92 -10.82
N THR A 338 23.07 0.20 -10.51
CA THR A 338 23.37 1.03 -9.35
C THR A 338 22.36 0.80 -8.23
N THR A 339 21.05 0.83 -8.55
CA THR A 339 19.97 0.78 -7.56
C THR A 339 19.86 -0.57 -6.88
N ARG A 340 20.40 -1.64 -7.48
CA ARG A 340 20.46 -2.96 -6.85
C ARG A 340 21.26 -2.92 -5.54
N ASP A 341 22.42 -2.30 -5.55
CA ASP A 341 23.36 -2.33 -4.41
C ASP A 341 23.33 -1.02 -3.59
N HIS A 342 22.81 0.06 -4.16
CA HIS A 342 22.68 1.37 -3.53
C HIS A 342 21.24 1.86 -3.59
N ILE A 343 20.59 1.99 -2.44
CA ILE A 343 19.24 2.54 -2.36
C ILE A 343 19.31 4.04 -2.67
N PRO A 344 18.49 4.57 -3.62
CA PRO A 344 18.50 6.00 -3.93
C PRO A 344 18.18 6.87 -2.71
N GLY A 345 18.85 8.02 -2.61
CA GLY A 345 18.68 8.97 -1.51
C GLY A 345 19.46 8.63 -0.24
N SER A 346 20.08 7.45 -0.17
CA SER A 346 20.87 7.01 0.99
C SER A 346 22.27 7.54 0.96
#